data_6707a5b48564fc692c57795e2defa3e4
#
_entry.id   6707a5b48564fc692c57795e2defa3e4
#
_cell.length_a   1.000
_cell.length_b   1.000
_cell.length_c   1.000
_cell.angle_alpha   90.00
_cell.angle_beta   90.00
_cell.angle_gamma   90.00
#
_symmetry.space_group_name_H-M   'P 1'
#
loop_
_entity.id
_entity.type
_entity.pdbx_description
1 polymer ?
#
loop_
_entity_poly.entity_id
_entity_poly.type
_entity_poly.pdbx_seq_one_letter_code
_entity_poly.pdbx_strand_id
1 'polypeptide(L)'
;MNTKAPLTVDVEFLRRFLEGERASVREKGREFAAHPALRLKPEWNLERKRQATLEGTVALANAGFTTLAMPEHMGGPEDYAGYVAGFEELVLAEPSIQIKAGVQYGLFSGAIHHLGNKNQHERWLKDALEGKLLGSFAMTEIGHGSDVANVDTTATYDPKQQEFVIHTPHRQAVKEYIGNAATHAQAAVVFARLITCGIDYGVHAFFVPVRSEEGRPLPGVTIED
;
A
#
# COMPACT_ATOMS: atom_id res chain seq x y z
N MET A 1 53.92 -20.84 -20.34
CA MET A 1 52.48 -20.66 -20.25
C MET A 1 52.16 -19.56 -19.24
N ASN A 2 51.74 -18.39 -19.70
CA ASN A 2 51.42 -17.26 -18.82
C ASN A 2 50.00 -17.46 -18.26
N THR A 3 49.90 -18.10 -17.11
CA THR A 3 48.61 -18.15 -16.39
C THR A 3 48.33 -16.75 -15.81
N LYS A 4 47.52 -15.96 -16.53
CA LYS A 4 46.99 -14.74 -15.95
C LYS A 4 46.25 -15.12 -14.65
N ALA A 5 46.66 -14.49 -13.53
CA ALA A 5 45.92 -14.61 -12.28
C ALA A 5 44.43 -14.28 -12.54
N PRO A 6 43.49 -15.02 -11.94
CA PRO A 6 42.06 -14.71 -12.11
C PRO A 6 41.83 -13.27 -11.64
N LEU A 7 41.12 -12.50 -12.47
CA LEU A 7 40.65 -11.17 -12.09
C LEU A 7 39.76 -11.32 -10.85
N THR A 8 40.29 -10.91 -9.71
CA THR A 8 39.47 -10.80 -8.48
C THR A 8 38.65 -9.53 -8.59
N VAL A 9 37.35 -9.70 -8.70
CA VAL A 9 36.39 -8.59 -8.66
C VAL A 9 36.21 -8.15 -7.20
N ASP A 10 36.46 -6.87 -6.93
CA ASP A 10 36.10 -6.26 -5.65
C ASP A 10 34.58 -6.07 -5.60
N VAL A 11 33.92 -7.04 -4.98
CA VAL A 11 32.44 -7.08 -4.90
C VAL A 11 31.89 -5.91 -4.09
N GLU A 12 32.61 -5.48 -3.04
CA GLU A 12 32.16 -4.37 -2.19
C GLU A 12 32.26 -3.04 -2.92
N PHE A 13 33.38 -2.81 -3.62
CA PHE A 13 33.52 -1.63 -4.48
C PHE A 13 32.44 -1.60 -5.56
N LEU A 14 32.21 -2.72 -6.24
CA LEU A 14 31.21 -2.81 -7.30
C LEU A 14 29.79 -2.55 -6.76
N ARG A 15 29.48 -3.11 -5.60
CA ARG A 15 28.20 -2.87 -4.92
C ARG A 15 27.98 -1.39 -4.66
N ARG A 16 28.93 -0.73 -3.98
CA ARG A 16 28.83 0.71 -3.66
C ARG A 16 28.75 1.56 -4.92
N PHE A 17 29.49 1.21 -5.94
CA PHE A 17 29.44 1.90 -7.23
C PHE A 17 28.05 1.81 -7.88
N LEU A 18 27.42 0.63 -7.88
CA LEU A 18 26.08 0.40 -8.45
C LEU A 18 24.96 1.02 -7.61
N GLU A 19 25.08 1.01 -6.29
CA GLU A 19 24.08 1.56 -5.37
C GLU A 19 24.14 3.10 -5.27
N GLY A 20 25.28 3.70 -5.58
CA GLY A 20 25.47 5.15 -5.65
C GLY A 20 25.13 5.86 -4.33
N GLU A 21 24.45 7.00 -4.44
CA GLU A 21 24.06 7.83 -3.29
C GLU A 21 23.07 7.14 -2.33
N ARG A 22 22.40 6.07 -2.77
CA ARG A 22 21.39 5.33 -1.97
C ARG A 22 21.95 4.10 -1.27
N ALA A 23 23.26 3.87 -1.31
CA ALA A 23 23.91 2.72 -0.69
C ALA A 23 23.53 2.56 0.80
N SER A 24 23.50 3.66 1.57
CA SER A 24 23.16 3.62 2.99
C SER A 24 21.69 3.21 3.26
N VAL A 25 20.76 3.63 2.43
CA VAL A 25 19.34 3.25 2.56
C VAL A 25 19.15 1.78 2.17
N ARG A 26 19.82 1.34 1.11
CA ARG A 26 19.83 -0.07 0.68
C ARG A 26 20.45 -0.98 1.75
N GLU A 27 21.54 -0.56 2.37
CA GLU A 27 22.17 -1.32 3.46
C GLU A 27 21.19 -1.51 4.64
N LYS A 28 20.56 -0.43 5.11
CA LYS A 28 19.50 -0.51 6.14
C LYS A 28 18.35 -1.40 5.73
N GLY A 29 17.92 -1.33 4.47
CA GLY A 29 16.86 -2.20 3.91
C GLY A 29 17.25 -3.67 3.98
N ARG A 30 18.49 -4.02 3.61
CA ARG A 30 19.02 -5.40 3.70
C ARG A 30 19.15 -5.89 5.15
N GLU A 31 19.64 -5.04 6.04
CA GLU A 31 19.72 -5.37 7.47
C GLU A 31 18.32 -5.68 8.03
N PHE A 32 17.35 -4.83 7.72
CA PHE A 32 15.96 -5.08 8.08
C PHE A 32 15.43 -6.37 7.45
N ALA A 33 15.64 -6.59 6.15
CA ALA A 33 15.20 -7.77 5.42
C ALA A 33 15.86 -9.08 5.95
N ALA A 34 17.04 -8.99 6.53
CA ALA A 34 17.73 -10.14 7.12
C ALA A 34 17.14 -10.58 8.47
N HIS A 35 16.27 -9.76 9.09
CA HIS A 35 15.74 -10.06 10.42
C HIS A 35 14.89 -11.34 10.42
N PRO A 36 15.16 -12.31 11.30
CA PRO A 36 14.48 -13.63 11.30
C PRO A 36 12.96 -13.56 11.43
N ALA A 37 12.44 -12.54 12.14
CA ALA A 37 11.00 -12.35 12.35
C ALA A 37 10.23 -12.03 11.03
N LEU A 38 10.96 -11.61 9.96
CA LEU A 38 10.36 -11.31 8.66
C LEU A 38 10.28 -12.55 7.74
N ARG A 39 10.71 -13.71 8.20
CA ARG A 39 10.70 -14.92 7.40
C ARG A 39 9.49 -15.78 7.73
N LEU A 40 8.64 -16.01 6.71
CA LEU A 40 7.52 -16.93 6.85
C LEU A 40 8.04 -18.37 6.87
N LYS A 41 7.41 -19.22 7.69
CA LYS A 41 7.76 -20.63 7.75
C LYS A 41 6.85 -21.42 6.82
N PRO A 42 7.39 -22.34 6.01
CA PRO A 42 6.60 -23.14 5.08
C PRO A 42 5.45 -23.90 5.73
N GLU A 43 5.67 -24.42 6.95
CA GLU A 43 4.71 -25.22 7.72
C GLU A 43 3.54 -24.42 8.31
N TRP A 44 3.57 -23.10 8.31
CA TRP A 44 2.46 -22.27 8.81
C TRP A 44 1.25 -22.37 7.87
N ASN A 45 0.07 -22.37 8.48
CA ASN A 45 -1.18 -22.26 7.73
C ASN A 45 -1.34 -20.84 7.15
N LEU A 46 -2.32 -20.65 6.28
CA LEU A 46 -2.56 -19.38 5.59
C LEU A 46 -2.83 -18.23 6.56
N GLU A 47 -3.65 -18.48 7.58
CA GLU A 47 -3.98 -17.45 8.59
C GLU A 47 -2.74 -16.96 9.34
N ARG A 48 -1.88 -17.87 9.81
CA ARG A 48 -0.61 -17.49 10.47
C ARG A 48 0.35 -16.77 9.52
N LYS A 49 0.41 -17.17 8.25
CA LYS A 49 1.21 -16.49 7.23
C LYS A 49 0.71 -15.06 7.00
N ARG A 50 -0.60 -14.85 6.88
CA ARG A 50 -1.23 -13.53 6.75
C ARG A 50 -0.92 -12.65 7.95
N GLN A 51 -1.05 -13.20 9.16
CA GLN A 51 -0.74 -12.48 10.39
C GLN A 51 0.74 -12.08 10.46
N ALA A 52 1.65 -13.00 10.16
CA ALA A 52 3.09 -12.71 10.13
C ALA A 52 3.46 -11.66 9.06
N THR A 53 2.79 -11.71 7.91
CA THR A 53 2.95 -10.68 6.86
C THR A 53 2.50 -9.30 7.37
N LEU A 54 1.41 -9.23 8.12
CA LEU A 54 0.96 -7.98 8.75
C LEU A 54 1.98 -7.49 9.78
N GLU A 55 2.45 -8.37 10.68
CA GLU A 55 3.47 -8.06 11.69
C GLU A 55 4.73 -7.48 11.03
N GLY A 56 5.21 -8.10 9.94
CA GLY A 56 6.35 -7.61 9.16
C GLY A 56 6.08 -6.26 8.50
N THR A 57 4.87 -6.06 7.99
CA THR A 57 4.46 -4.78 7.38
C THR A 57 4.44 -3.64 8.42
N VAL A 58 3.90 -3.88 9.61
CA VAL A 58 3.91 -2.89 10.71
C VAL A 58 5.32 -2.62 11.23
N ALA A 59 6.20 -3.65 11.24
CA ALA A 59 7.60 -3.47 11.63
C ALA A 59 8.35 -2.48 10.72
N LEU A 60 7.98 -2.36 9.44
CA LEU A 60 8.53 -1.35 8.52
C LEU A 60 8.22 0.08 8.95
N ALA A 61 7.01 0.33 9.46
CA ALA A 61 6.64 1.65 9.99
C ALA A 61 7.50 2.00 11.22
N ASN A 62 7.66 1.05 12.13
CA ASN A 62 8.51 1.22 13.32
C ASN A 62 9.99 1.45 12.99
N ALA A 63 10.47 0.93 11.85
CA ALA A 63 11.82 1.13 11.35
C ALA A 63 12.00 2.45 10.55
N GLY A 64 10.93 3.25 10.37
CA GLY A 64 10.97 4.55 9.72
C GLY A 64 10.98 4.52 8.19
N PHE A 65 10.77 3.37 7.54
CA PHE A 65 10.76 3.29 6.09
C PHE A 65 9.56 3.97 5.44
N THR A 66 8.42 4.04 6.14
CA THR A 66 7.14 4.50 5.58
C THR A 66 7.07 6.01 5.41
N THR A 67 7.92 6.76 6.13
CA THR A 67 7.95 8.23 6.10
C THR A 67 9.05 8.80 5.21
N LEU A 68 9.92 7.98 4.60
CA LEU A 68 11.03 8.47 3.78
C LEU A 68 10.60 9.42 2.65
N ALA A 69 9.48 9.16 2.01
CA ALA A 69 8.92 10.02 0.96
C ALA A 69 8.07 11.18 1.48
N MET A 70 7.83 11.25 2.80
CA MET A 70 7.01 12.31 3.39
C MET A 70 7.79 13.61 3.56
N PRO A 71 7.14 14.78 3.45
CA PRO A 71 7.77 16.07 3.73
C PRO A 71 8.09 16.22 5.22
N GLU A 72 8.98 17.17 5.55
CA GLU A 72 9.51 17.38 6.90
C GLU A 72 8.38 17.59 7.94
N HIS A 73 7.35 18.38 7.61
CA HIS A 73 6.22 18.63 8.52
C HIS A 73 5.37 17.40 8.81
N MET A 74 5.56 16.32 8.05
CA MET A 74 4.96 14.99 8.26
C MET A 74 5.96 13.96 8.80
N GLY A 75 7.15 14.41 9.20
CA GLY A 75 8.19 13.59 9.83
C GLY A 75 9.10 12.85 8.87
N GLY A 76 9.15 13.22 7.60
CA GLY A 76 9.99 12.59 6.59
C GLY A 76 11.04 13.55 5.99
N PRO A 77 12.06 13.00 5.31
CA PRO A 77 13.09 13.77 4.62
C PRO A 77 12.75 14.12 3.16
N GLU A 78 11.54 13.81 2.69
CA GLU A 78 11.11 13.96 1.29
C GLU A 78 12.02 13.20 0.28
N ASP A 79 12.60 12.07 0.72
CA ASP A 79 13.49 11.24 -0.09
C ASP A 79 12.72 10.12 -0.83
N TYR A 80 12.06 10.48 -1.93
CA TYR A 80 11.34 9.51 -2.78
C TYR A 80 12.25 8.43 -3.36
N ALA A 81 13.47 8.78 -3.77
CA ALA A 81 14.42 7.83 -4.30
C ALA A 81 14.91 6.85 -3.23
N GLY A 82 15.14 7.34 -2.00
CA GLY A 82 15.43 6.49 -0.84
C GLY A 82 14.27 5.58 -0.47
N TYR A 83 13.03 6.08 -0.54
CA TYR A 83 11.84 5.25 -0.33
C TYR A 83 11.79 4.08 -1.32
N VAL A 84 12.00 4.33 -2.61
CA VAL A 84 12.03 3.28 -3.64
C VAL A 84 13.19 2.31 -3.40
N ALA A 85 14.39 2.83 -3.11
CA ALA A 85 15.56 2.01 -2.86
C ALA A 85 15.39 1.09 -1.65
N GLY A 86 14.80 1.60 -0.55
CA GLY A 86 14.47 0.78 0.62
C GLY A 86 13.39 -0.26 0.34
N PHE A 87 12.36 0.10 -0.44
CA PHE A 87 11.29 -0.80 -0.84
C PHE A 87 11.78 -1.97 -1.69
N GLU A 88 12.74 -1.73 -2.61
CA GLU A 88 13.34 -2.79 -3.43
C GLU A 88 14.03 -3.87 -2.58
N GLU A 89 14.70 -3.49 -1.49
CA GLU A 89 15.42 -4.44 -0.63
C GLU A 89 14.47 -5.38 0.16
N LEU A 90 13.19 -5.03 0.31
CA LEU A 90 12.22 -5.86 1.04
C LEU A 90 11.97 -7.21 0.37
N VAL A 91 12.20 -7.33 -0.93
CA VAL A 91 12.09 -8.61 -1.64
C VAL A 91 13.02 -9.68 -1.06
N LEU A 92 14.13 -9.27 -0.43
CA LEU A 92 15.11 -10.17 0.20
C LEU A 92 14.58 -10.79 1.51
N ALA A 93 13.56 -10.18 2.12
CA ALA A 93 12.90 -10.73 3.30
C ALA A 93 11.84 -11.77 2.89
N GLU A 94 10.69 -11.26 2.52
CA GLU A 94 9.52 -12.03 2.12
C GLU A 94 8.68 -11.20 1.13
N PRO A 95 8.50 -11.65 -0.12
CA PRO A 95 7.77 -10.89 -1.14
C PRO A 95 6.35 -10.50 -0.73
N SER A 96 5.66 -11.30 0.09
CA SER A 96 4.32 -10.95 0.58
C SER A 96 4.33 -9.74 1.52
N ILE A 97 5.40 -9.52 2.28
CA ILE A 97 5.58 -8.30 3.10
C ILE A 97 5.78 -7.08 2.19
N GLN A 98 6.63 -7.22 1.15
CA GLN A 98 6.84 -6.15 0.18
C GLN A 98 5.53 -5.74 -0.51
N ILE A 99 4.76 -6.70 -1.03
CA ILE A 99 3.50 -6.42 -1.70
C ILE A 99 2.50 -5.77 -0.75
N LYS A 100 2.35 -6.30 0.47
CA LYS A 100 1.45 -5.73 1.48
C LYS A 100 1.87 -4.31 1.88
N ALA A 101 3.16 -4.06 2.06
CA ALA A 101 3.70 -2.74 2.33
C ALA A 101 3.45 -1.77 1.17
N GLY A 102 3.59 -2.22 -0.09
CA GLY A 102 3.25 -1.46 -1.28
C GLY A 102 1.78 -1.03 -1.30
N VAL A 103 0.86 -1.94 -0.96
CA VAL A 103 -0.56 -1.61 -0.86
C VAL A 103 -0.83 -0.62 0.29
N GLN A 104 -0.30 -0.89 1.48
CA GLN A 104 -0.57 -0.07 2.66
C GLN A 104 0.06 1.32 2.56
N TYR A 105 1.36 1.40 2.30
CA TYR A 105 2.13 2.64 2.39
C TYR A 105 2.27 3.35 1.05
N GLY A 106 2.43 2.61 -0.06
CA GLY A 106 2.55 3.18 -1.39
C GLY A 106 1.20 3.60 -1.98
N LEU A 107 0.19 2.73 -1.94
CA LEU A 107 -1.10 2.96 -2.57
C LEU A 107 -2.11 3.62 -1.63
N PHE A 108 -2.47 2.97 -0.52
CA PHE A 108 -3.50 3.51 0.39
C PHE A 108 -3.06 4.81 1.05
N SER A 109 -1.91 4.80 1.76
CA SER A 109 -1.40 6.03 2.39
C SER A 109 -1.00 7.07 1.34
N GLY A 110 -0.43 6.63 0.20
CA GLY A 110 -0.09 7.50 -0.92
C GLY A 110 -1.32 8.21 -1.51
N ALA A 111 -2.45 7.52 -1.66
CA ALA A 111 -3.69 8.14 -2.12
C ALA A 111 -4.21 9.20 -1.13
N ILE A 112 -4.17 8.92 0.18
CA ILE A 112 -4.53 9.90 1.20
C ILE A 112 -3.60 11.11 1.11
N HIS A 113 -2.28 10.90 0.96
CA HIS A 113 -1.29 11.97 0.89
C HIS A 113 -1.46 12.86 -0.34
N HIS A 114 -1.59 12.25 -1.54
CA HIS A 114 -1.59 13.01 -2.79
C HIS A 114 -2.97 13.56 -3.20
N LEU A 115 -4.06 12.92 -2.78
CA LEU A 115 -5.42 13.29 -3.18
C LEU A 115 -6.22 13.92 -2.04
N GLY A 116 -5.76 13.76 -0.81
CA GLY A 116 -6.42 14.30 0.37
C GLY A 116 -6.13 15.79 0.60
N ASN A 117 -7.02 16.44 1.34
CA ASN A 117 -6.81 17.79 1.87
C ASN A 117 -6.22 17.75 3.30
N LYS A 118 -5.89 18.93 3.85
CA LYS A 118 -5.27 19.04 5.17
C LYS A 118 -6.05 18.31 6.28
N ASN A 119 -7.39 18.45 6.32
CA ASN A 119 -8.21 17.80 7.35
C ASN A 119 -8.17 16.27 7.23
N GLN A 120 -8.12 15.76 6.00
CA GLN A 120 -8.01 14.33 5.73
C GLN A 120 -6.62 13.80 6.10
N HIS A 121 -5.56 14.57 5.86
CA HIS A 121 -4.20 14.23 6.32
C HIS A 121 -4.13 14.17 7.84
N GLU A 122 -4.62 15.19 8.55
CA GLU A 122 -4.64 15.23 10.01
C GLU A 122 -5.43 14.09 10.62
N ARG A 123 -6.50 13.66 9.95
CA ARG A 123 -7.40 12.61 10.45
C ARG A 123 -6.86 11.18 10.23
N TRP A 124 -6.22 10.90 9.08
CA TRP A 124 -5.98 9.52 8.66
C TRP A 124 -4.52 9.21 8.31
N LEU A 125 -3.76 10.18 7.79
CA LEU A 125 -2.47 9.88 7.16
C LEU A 125 -1.45 9.34 8.16
N LYS A 126 -1.37 9.92 9.34
CA LYS A 126 -0.45 9.47 10.39
C LYS A 126 -0.69 8.02 10.77
N ASP A 127 -1.93 7.67 11.10
CA ASP A 127 -2.29 6.30 11.50
C ASP A 127 -2.10 5.30 10.35
N ALA A 128 -2.34 5.73 9.11
CA ALA A 128 -2.08 4.92 7.93
C ALA A 128 -0.58 4.62 7.74
N LEU A 129 0.30 5.63 7.92
CA LEU A 129 1.75 5.48 7.82
C LEU A 129 2.35 4.68 8.98
N GLU A 130 1.74 4.73 10.16
CA GLU A 130 2.14 3.94 11.34
C GLU A 130 1.58 2.51 11.31
N GLY A 131 0.74 2.15 10.32
CA GLY A 131 0.10 0.84 10.23
C GLY A 131 -0.98 0.58 11.28
N LYS A 132 -1.50 1.64 11.93
CA LYS A 132 -2.62 1.60 12.87
C LYS A 132 -3.96 1.59 12.14
N LEU A 133 -4.06 2.37 11.07
CA LEU A 133 -5.17 2.35 10.13
C LEU A 133 -4.77 1.53 8.91
N LEU A 134 -5.25 0.31 8.84
CA LEU A 134 -4.99 -0.58 7.71
C LEU A 134 -5.99 -0.32 6.59
N GLY A 135 -5.48 -0.22 5.37
CA GLY A 135 -6.32 0.10 4.23
C GLY A 135 -6.03 -0.68 2.97
N SER A 136 -6.94 -0.55 2.03
CA SER A 136 -6.83 -1.08 0.68
C SER A 136 -7.00 0.01 -0.37
N PHE A 137 -6.58 -0.31 -1.60
CA PHE A 137 -6.69 0.59 -2.75
C PHE A 137 -7.59 -0.08 -3.80
N ALA A 138 -8.87 0.30 -3.81
CA ALA A 138 -9.92 -0.34 -4.58
C ALA A 138 -10.18 0.41 -5.89
N MET A 139 -9.29 0.22 -6.88
CA MET A 139 -9.38 0.85 -8.18
C MET A 139 -9.93 -0.12 -9.24
N THR A 140 -9.27 -1.24 -9.47
CA THR A 140 -9.59 -2.19 -10.54
C THR A 140 -10.93 -2.87 -10.33
N GLU A 141 -11.63 -3.15 -11.41
CA GLU A 141 -12.88 -3.90 -11.47
C GLU A 141 -12.72 -5.16 -12.32
N ILE A 142 -13.58 -6.15 -12.16
CA ILE A 142 -13.59 -7.34 -13.02
C ILE A 142 -13.62 -6.94 -14.50
N GLY A 143 -14.43 -5.94 -14.85
CA GLY A 143 -14.57 -5.43 -16.23
C GLY A 143 -13.50 -4.43 -16.66
N HIS A 144 -12.77 -3.83 -15.72
CA HIS A 144 -11.84 -2.72 -15.96
C HIS A 144 -10.53 -2.88 -15.21
N GLY A 145 -9.56 -3.55 -15.83
CA GLY A 145 -8.19 -3.68 -15.30
C GLY A 145 -7.37 -2.42 -15.56
N SER A 146 -6.94 -2.22 -16.81
CA SER A 146 -6.12 -1.07 -17.23
C SER A 146 -6.95 0.18 -17.54
N ASP A 147 -8.20 0.01 -17.95
CA ASP A 147 -9.12 1.11 -18.30
C ASP A 147 -9.84 1.64 -17.07
N VAL A 148 -9.09 2.22 -16.14
CA VAL A 148 -9.62 2.76 -14.88
C VAL A 148 -10.39 4.08 -15.05
N ALA A 149 -10.30 4.72 -16.23
CA ALA A 149 -11.10 5.91 -16.54
C ALA A 149 -12.58 5.57 -16.76
N ASN A 150 -12.89 4.32 -17.07
CA ASN A 150 -14.24 3.84 -17.38
C ASN A 150 -14.80 2.86 -16.33
N VAL A 151 -14.34 2.94 -15.07
CA VAL A 151 -14.93 2.12 -13.99
C VAL A 151 -16.43 2.36 -13.86
N ASP A 152 -17.17 1.31 -13.55
CA ASP A 152 -18.63 1.34 -13.45
C ASP A 152 -19.13 1.61 -12.04
N THR A 153 -18.32 1.40 -10.99
CA THR A 153 -18.65 1.80 -9.62
C THR A 153 -18.98 3.28 -9.57
N THR A 154 -20.07 3.64 -8.94
CA THR A 154 -20.53 5.03 -8.79
C THR A 154 -20.47 5.51 -7.35
N ALA A 155 -20.30 6.82 -7.18
CA ALA A 155 -20.42 7.54 -5.92
C ALA A 155 -21.40 8.69 -6.11
N THR A 156 -22.66 8.48 -5.74
CA THR A 156 -23.70 9.47 -5.93
C THR A 156 -23.92 10.28 -4.66
N TYR A 157 -23.82 11.60 -4.75
CA TYR A 157 -24.07 12.48 -3.61
C TYR A 157 -25.54 12.57 -3.27
N ASP A 158 -25.90 12.25 -2.02
CA ASP A 158 -27.21 12.48 -1.46
C ASP A 158 -27.22 13.78 -0.64
N PRO A 159 -27.84 14.86 -1.13
CA PRO A 159 -27.85 16.15 -0.44
C PRO A 159 -28.70 16.16 0.84
N LYS A 160 -29.60 15.20 1.03
CA LYS A 160 -30.43 15.11 2.23
C LYS A 160 -29.65 14.51 3.40
N GLN A 161 -28.88 13.47 3.11
CA GLN A 161 -28.03 12.80 4.10
C GLN A 161 -26.65 13.46 4.20
N GLN A 162 -26.25 14.28 3.23
CA GLN A 162 -24.89 14.84 3.08
C GLN A 162 -23.81 13.76 3.00
N GLU A 163 -24.13 12.68 2.29
CA GLU A 163 -23.28 11.49 2.14
C GLU A 163 -23.12 11.11 0.67
N PHE A 164 -22.10 10.32 0.37
CA PHE A 164 -21.94 9.64 -0.92
C PHE A 164 -22.42 8.20 -0.82
N VAL A 165 -23.33 7.81 -1.70
CA VAL A 165 -23.74 6.43 -1.86
C VAL A 165 -22.79 5.75 -2.84
N ILE A 166 -21.91 4.89 -2.34
CA ILE A 166 -21.03 4.06 -3.17
C ILE A 166 -21.81 2.84 -3.62
N HIS A 167 -21.88 2.62 -4.93
CA HIS A 167 -22.69 1.53 -5.49
C HIS A 167 -21.93 0.76 -6.57
N THR A 168 -21.91 -0.56 -6.44
CA THR A 168 -21.42 -1.52 -7.44
C THR A 168 -22.63 -2.03 -8.23
N PRO A 169 -22.90 -1.51 -9.45
CA PRO A 169 -24.17 -1.75 -10.12
C PRO A 169 -24.37 -3.17 -10.66
N HIS A 170 -23.30 -3.89 -10.91
CA HIS A 170 -23.31 -5.26 -11.45
C HIS A 170 -21.98 -5.97 -11.22
N ARG A 171 -21.92 -7.26 -11.55
CA ARG A 171 -20.74 -8.11 -11.30
C ARG A 171 -19.44 -7.56 -11.93
N GLN A 172 -19.49 -6.99 -13.13
CA GLN A 172 -18.28 -6.47 -13.80
C GLN A 172 -17.68 -5.26 -13.08
N ALA A 173 -18.50 -4.53 -12.29
CA ALA A 173 -18.07 -3.42 -11.46
C ALA A 173 -17.51 -3.84 -10.09
N VAL A 174 -17.54 -5.13 -9.74
CA VAL A 174 -16.96 -5.61 -8.48
C VAL A 174 -15.46 -5.34 -8.48
N LYS A 175 -14.99 -4.72 -7.40
CA LYS A 175 -13.57 -4.45 -7.20
C LYS A 175 -12.83 -5.76 -6.94
N GLU A 176 -11.81 -6.06 -7.74
CA GLU A 176 -11.09 -7.32 -7.72
C GLU A 176 -9.58 -7.11 -7.66
N TYR A 177 -8.83 -8.10 -7.17
CA TYR A 177 -7.40 -8.02 -6.87
C TYR A 177 -7.05 -6.93 -5.86
N ILE A 178 -7.90 -6.73 -4.86
CA ILE A 178 -7.74 -5.65 -3.88
C ILE A 178 -6.91 -6.16 -2.69
N GLY A 179 -5.62 -5.84 -2.69
CA GLY A 179 -4.71 -6.17 -1.59
C GLY A 179 -5.21 -5.64 -0.25
N ASN A 180 -4.98 -6.35 0.84
CA ASN A 180 -5.47 -6.11 2.20
C ASN A 180 -6.98 -6.31 2.42
N ALA A 181 -7.82 -6.30 1.38
CA ALA A 181 -9.28 -6.28 1.52
C ALA A 181 -9.83 -7.51 2.23
N ALA A 182 -9.33 -8.71 1.89
CA ALA A 182 -9.89 -9.97 2.38
C ALA A 182 -9.92 -10.07 3.92
N THR A 183 -8.90 -9.54 4.63
CA THR A 183 -8.75 -9.77 6.07
C THR A 183 -8.54 -8.50 6.88
N HIS A 184 -7.61 -7.61 6.49
CA HIS A 184 -7.04 -6.63 7.40
C HIS A 184 -7.52 -5.18 7.19
N ALA A 185 -7.96 -4.81 5.97
CA ALA A 185 -8.35 -3.43 5.69
C ALA A 185 -9.58 -3.00 6.51
N GLN A 186 -9.44 -1.91 7.24
CA GLN A 186 -10.50 -1.23 7.98
C GLN A 186 -11.21 -0.21 7.08
N ALA A 187 -10.47 0.36 6.14
CA ALA A 187 -10.97 1.30 5.14
C ALA A 187 -10.41 0.98 3.75
N ALA A 188 -11.03 1.54 2.73
CA ALA A 188 -10.54 1.49 1.37
C ALA A 188 -10.52 2.89 0.75
N VAL A 189 -9.52 3.19 -0.08
CA VAL A 189 -9.65 4.26 -1.07
C VAL A 189 -10.30 3.64 -2.29
N VAL A 190 -11.58 3.95 -2.49
CA VAL A 190 -12.41 3.42 -3.58
C VAL A 190 -12.43 4.43 -4.72
N PHE A 191 -12.10 3.99 -5.92
CA PHE A 191 -12.23 4.78 -7.14
C PHE A 191 -13.59 4.52 -7.77
N ALA A 192 -14.38 5.60 -7.90
CA ALA A 192 -15.74 5.54 -8.39
C ALA A 192 -16.08 6.82 -9.19
N ARG A 193 -17.06 6.73 -10.08
CA ARG A 193 -17.54 7.89 -10.83
C ARG A 193 -18.36 8.78 -9.90
N LEU A 194 -17.93 10.03 -9.73
CA LEU A 194 -18.62 11.03 -8.94
C LEU A 194 -19.86 11.52 -9.68
N ILE A 195 -21.03 11.31 -9.08
CA ILE A 195 -22.31 11.78 -9.60
C ILE A 195 -22.95 12.74 -8.61
N THR A 196 -23.20 13.97 -9.04
CA THR A 196 -23.96 14.94 -8.25
C THR A 196 -24.86 15.78 -9.14
N CYS A 197 -26.08 16.09 -8.68
CA CYS A 197 -27.11 16.77 -9.45
C CYS A 197 -27.37 16.16 -10.85
N GLY A 198 -27.23 14.84 -10.97
CA GLY A 198 -27.40 14.13 -12.24
C GLY A 198 -26.25 14.28 -13.24
N ILE A 199 -25.17 14.94 -12.87
CA ILE A 199 -23.96 15.13 -13.71
C ILE A 199 -22.87 14.17 -13.25
N ASP A 200 -22.24 13.51 -14.21
CA ASP A 200 -21.07 12.65 -14.01
C ASP A 200 -19.79 13.48 -14.16
N TYR A 201 -18.99 13.54 -13.10
CA TYR A 201 -17.72 14.26 -13.06
C TYR A 201 -16.50 13.37 -13.28
N GLY A 202 -16.72 12.11 -13.67
CA GLY A 202 -15.64 11.14 -13.87
C GLY A 202 -15.14 10.52 -12.57
N VAL A 203 -14.02 9.81 -12.67
CA VAL A 203 -13.49 9.00 -11.58
C VAL A 203 -12.84 9.87 -10.50
N HIS A 204 -13.24 9.66 -9.26
CA HIS A 204 -12.70 10.28 -8.06
C HIS A 204 -12.36 9.22 -7.02
N ALA A 205 -11.52 9.59 -6.06
CA ALA A 205 -11.13 8.74 -4.94
C ALA A 205 -11.96 9.05 -3.70
N PHE A 206 -12.53 8.01 -3.08
CA PHE A 206 -13.36 8.12 -1.89
C PHE A 206 -12.74 7.29 -0.76
N PHE A 207 -12.56 7.90 0.41
CA PHE A 207 -12.20 7.16 1.62
C PHE A 207 -13.45 6.51 2.19
N VAL A 208 -13.49 5.19 2.18
CA VAL A 208 -14.67 4.39 2.57
C VAL A 208 -14.31 3.45 3.70
N PRO A 209 -14.87 3.61 4.91
CA PRO A 209 -14.80 2.56 5.93
C PRO A 209 -15.45 1.27 5.41
N VAL A 210 -14.78 0.13 5.60
CA VAL A 210 -15.28 -1.16 5.09
C VAL A 210 -15.50 -2.18 6.20
N ARG A 211 -14.91 -1.98 7.39
CA ARG A 211 -15.09 -2.85 8.55
C ARG A 211 -15.34 -2.06 9.82
N SER A 212 -16.07 -2.69 10.75
CA SER A 212 -16.21 -2.22 12.13
C SER A 212 -14.90 -2.44 12.92
N GLU A 213 -14.84 -1.91 14.15
CA GLU A 213 -13.73 -2.12 15.07
C GLU A 213 -13.52 -3.61 15.41
N GLU A 214 -14.58 -4.43 15.37
CA GLU A 214 -14.52 -5.88 15.56
C GLU A 214 -14.09 -6.64 14.30
N GLY A 215 -13.72 -5.94 13.22
CA GLY A 215 -13.23 -6.52 11.97
C GLY A 215 -14.34 -7.07 11.04
N ARG A 216 -15.63 -6.89 11.37
CA ARG A 216 -16.75 -7.34 10.53
C ARG A 216 -17.03 -6.35 9.39
N PRO A 217 -17.34 -6.82 8.16
CA PRO A 217 -17.80 -5.92 7.11
C PRO A 217 -18.97 -5.05 7.57
N LEU A 218 -18.95 -3.78 7.18
CA LEU A 218 -20.04 -2.85 7.46
C LEU A 218 -21.29 -3.18 6.62
N PRO A 219 -22.50 -2.75 7.05
CA PRO A 219 -23.72 -2.93 6.27
C PRO A 219 -23.54 -2.42 4.83
N GLY A 220 -23.97 -3.23 3.85
CA GLY A 220 -23.83 -2.92 2.43
C GLY A 220 -22.45 -3.24 1.82
N VAL A 221 -21.49 -3.67 2.63
CA VAL A 221 -20.16 -4.08 2.16
C VAL A 221 -20.06 -5.60 2.14
N THR A 222 -19.73 -6.17 0.97
CA THR A 222 -19.40 -7.59 0.81
C THR A 222 -17.92 -7.70 0.48
N ILE A 223 -17.21 -8.56 1.21
CA ILE A 223 -15.78 -8.82 1.00
C ILE A 223 -15.58 -10.33 0.99
N GLU A 224 -14.98 -10.82 -0.08
CA GLU A 224 -14.63 -12.22 -0.29
C GLU A 224 -13.10 -12.36 -0.47
N ASP A 225 -12.59 -13.60 -0.31
CA ASP A 225 -11.15 -13.93 -0.47
C ASP A 225 -10.91 -14.67 -1.79
#